data_df33444d6e540f043e76b995a89de304
#
_entry.id   df33444d6e540f043e76b995a89de304
#
_cell.length_a   1.000
_cell.length_b   1.000
_cell.length_c   1.000
_cell.angle_alpha   90.00
_cell.angle_beta   90.00
_cell.angle_gamma   90.00
#
_symmetry.space_group_name_H-M   'P 1'
#
loop_
_entity.id
_entity.type
_entity.pdbx_description
1 polymer ?
#
loop_
_entity_poly.entity_id
_entity_poly.type
_entity_poly.pdbx_seq_one_letter_code
_entity_poly.pdbx_strand_id
1 'polypeptide(L)'
;VNEEVRRFLAEIEGDMGGLPRDLHITRMFSSLVAISNGRVIKVADPKLEYCPLASSLYDFPRGLDAESLRKEIIKAAERKISELGLFTGLRPLHRSTIAIPFGASEMMMYDLKSGRAEAAVVVCDGAGTVIAEDPHLVQGIGARMNGVFYTSPIEAVIRGIEEGGGEVLSPETARIDQVAGVERALGRHGRIDVTVSGFCGEGLREIRELESERGASVTILAVCTTGASEERVREIGEFADLVWSCASGKVRGVLGRRARLQIATKIPVYALTDRGLDFAASYSSKGFREYISEFEGPYIISGRCGAIPGARDCRRIRMGDFETYIARVESLPIRSGDEPRPLL
;
A
#
# COMPACT_ATOMS: atom_id res chain seq x y z
N VAL A 1 -10.09 8.68 11.11
CA VAL A 1 -10.60 7.29 11.04
C VAL A 1 -11.97 7.34 10.40
N ASN A 2 -12.19 6.60 9.29
CA ASN A 2 -13.48 6.62 8.58
C ASN A 2 -14.61 5.95 9.39
N GLU A 3 -15.85 6.15 8.94
CA GLU A 3 -17.06 5.70 9.64
C GLU A 3 -17.10 4.17 9.82
N GLU A 4 -16.64 3.41 8.83
CA GLU A 4 -16.63 1.94 8.89
C GLU A 4 -15.70 1.42 10.00
N VAL A 5 -14.52 2.01 10.13
CA VAL A 5 -13.58 1.65 11.20
C VAL A 5 -14.11 2.09 12.57
N ARG A 6 -14.74 3.27 12.65
CA ARG A 6 -15.36 3.73 13.92
C ARG A 6 -16.48 2.79 14.37
N ARG A 7 -17.35 2.39 13.43
CA ARG A 7 -18.42 1.42 13.74
C ARG A 7 -17.85 0.09 14.20
N PHE A 8 -16.82 -0.42 13.52
CA PHE A 8 -16.18 -1.68 13.88
C PHE A 8 -15.53 -1.61 15.28
N LEU A 9 -14.90 -0.49 15.63
CA LEU A 9 -14.38 -0.25 16.98
C LEU A 9 -15.51 -0.22 18.03
N ALA A 10 -16.62 0.45 17.76
CA ALA A 10 -17.77 0.49 18.66
C ALA A 10 -18.40 -0.90 18.86
N GLU A 11 -18.44 -1.72 17.81
CA GLU A 11 -18.87 -3.11 17.94
C GLU A 11 -17.95 -3.94 18.84
N ILE A 12 -16.62 -3.77 18.71
CA ILE A 12 -15.64 -4.45 19.58
C ILE A 12 -15.82 -4.01 21.04
N GLU A 13 -15.97 -2.71 21.25
CA GLU A 13 -16.19 -2.14 22.58
C GLU A 13 -17.46 -2.68 23.24
N GLY A 14 -18.57 -2.78 22.48
CA GLY A 14 -19.82 -3.36 22.93
C GLY A 14 -19.71 -4.86 23.28
N ASP A 15 -19.06 -5.63 22.43
CA ASP A 15 -18.90 -7.09 22.61
C ASP A 15 -18.00 -7.44 23.80
N MET A 16 -17.00 -6.62 24.12
CA MET A 16 -15.96 -6.89 25.11
C MET A 16 -16.10 -6.07 26.40
N GLY A 17 -17.05 -5.13 26.47
CA GLY A 17 -17.22 -4.24 27.60
C GLY A 17 -16.12 -3.17 27.72
N GLY A 18 -15.40 -2.89 26.63
CA GLY A 18 -14.33 -1.91 26.50
C GLY A 18 -13.34 -2.30 25.40
N LEU A 19 -12.57 -1.34 24.91
CA LEU A 19 -11.52 -1.64 23.93
C LEU A 19 -10.33 -2.33 24.61
N PRO A 20 -9.79 -3.43 24.04
CA PRO A 20 -8.55 -4.04 24.52
C PRO A 20 -7.40 -3.04 24.54
N ARG A 21 -6.51 -3.15 25.53
CA ARG A 21 -5.32 -2.28 25.61
C ARG A 21 -4.36 -2.51 24.44
N ASP A 22 -4.22 -3.76 24.02
CA ASP A 22 -3.50 -4.17 22.83
C ASP A 22 -4.53 -4.45 21.73
N LEU A 23 -4.77 -3.47 20.85
CA LEU A 23 -5.74 -3.57 19.79
C LEU A 23 -5.14 -3.06 18.47
N HIS A 24 -5.30 -3.84 17.43
CA HIS A 24 -4.90 -3.46 16.08
C HIS A 24 -6.04 -3.74 15.10
N ILE A 25 -6.32 -2.79 14.22
CA ILE A 25 -7.30 -2.95 13.15
C ILE A 25 -6.56 -2.91 11.81
N THR A 26 -6.64 -4.00 11.10
CA THR A 26 -6.14 -4.13 9.73
C THR A 26 -7.25 -4.56 8.80
N ARG A 27 -6.93 -4.84 7.54
CA ARG A 27 -7.89 -5.35 6.58
C ARG A 27 -7.30 -6.50 5.77
N MET A 28 -8.04 -7.59 5.70
CA MET A 28 -7.70 -8.72 4.86
C MET A 28 -8.90 -9.10 4.00
N PHE A 29 -8.67 -9.33 2.72
CA PHE A 29 -9.74 -9.65 1.77
C PHE A 29 -10.89 -8.61 1.76
N SER A 30 -10.52 -7.34 1.98
CA SER A 30 -11.40 -6.18 2.18
C SER A 30 -12.28 -6.21 3.42
N SER A 31 -12.14 -7.20 4.31
CA SER A 31 -12.80 -7.25 5.61
C SER A 31 -11.91 -6.65 6.69
N LEU A 32 -12.48 -5.85 7.59
CA LEU A 32 -11.76 -5.41 8.77
C LEU A 32 -11.48 -6.59 9.69
N VAL A 33 -10.28 -6.62 10.23
CA VAL A 33 -9.80 -7.67 11.14
C VAL A 33 -9.26 -6.99 12.38
N ALA A 34 -9.81 -7.33 13.54
CA ALA A 34 -9.32 -6.90 14.84
C ALA A 34 -8.40 -7.97 15.43
N ILE A 35 -7.23 -7.52 15.87
CA ILE A 35 -6.19 -8.36 16.47
C ILE A 35 -5.88 -7.82 17.85
N SER A 36 -5.76 -8.70 18.84
CA SER A 36 -5.35 -8.38 20.19
C SER A 36 -4.53 -9.53 20.76
N ASN A 37 -3.44 -9.21 21.45
CA ASN A 37 -2.52 -10.19 22.03
C ASN A 37 -2.08 -11.28 21.03
N GLY A 38 -1.78 -10.86 19.80
CA GLY A 38 -1.33 -11.75 18.74
C GLY A 38 -2.41 -12.74 18.23
N ARG A 39 -3.70 -12.47 18.45
CA ARG A 39 -4.82 -13.31 18.00
C ARG A 39 -5.89 -12.48 17.32
N VAL A 40 -6.57 -13.07 16.34
CA VAL A 40 -7.76 -12.49 15.73
C VAL A 40 -8.91 -12.58 16.71
N ILE A 41 -9.50 -11.43 17.08
CA ILE A 41 -10.64 -11.36 18.02
C ILE A 41 -11.97 -11.09 17.31
N LYS A 42 -11.94 -10.44 16.13
CA LYS A 42 -13.15 -10.15 15.35
C LYS A 42 -12.80 -9.98 13.87
N VAL A 43 -13.68 -10.42 12.98
CA VAL A 43 -13.61 -10.18 11.54
C VAL A 43 -14.96 -9.66 11.07
N ALA A 44 -14.97 -8.52 10.38
CA ALA A 44 -16.16 -7.98 9.73
C ALA A 44 -16.61 -8.85 8.56
N ASP A 45 -17.83 -8.66 8.09
CA ASP A 45 -18.37 -9.42 6.98
C ASP A 45 -17.49 -9.29 5.72
N PRO A 46 -17.17 -10.43 5.07
CA PRO A 46 -16.39 -10.42 3.85
C PRO A 46 -17.10 -9.68 2.73
N LYS A 47 -16.36 -8.78 2.05
CA LYS A 47 -16.89 -7.98 0.95
C LYS A 47 -16.47 -8.49 -0.42
N LEU A 48 -15.42 -9.30 -0.47
CA LEU A 48 -14.91 -9.91 -1.71
C LEU A 48 -15.20 -11.41 -1.70
N GLU A 49 -15.54 -11.93 -2.86
CA GLU A 49 -15.66 -13.37 -3.10
C GLU A 49 -14.36 -13.97 -3.64
N TYR A 50 -13.54 -13.10 -4.28
CA TYR A 50 -12.29 -13.49 -4.91
C TYR A 50 -11.28 -12.34 -4.97
N CYS A 51 -10.01 -12.64 -4.71
CA CYS A 51 -8.88 -11.76 -4.93
C CYS A 51 -7.68 -12.57 -5.45
N PRO A 52 -7.15 -12.26 -6.67
CA PRO A 52 -6.06 -13.03 -7.25
C PRO A 52 -4.77 -12.99 -6.42
N LEU A 53 -4.52 -11.89 -5.70
CA LEU A 53 -3.35 -11.78 -4.80
C LEU A 53 -3.53 -12.66 -3.57
N ALA A 54 -4.69 -12.63 -2.92
CA ALA A 54 -4.96 -13.46 -1.76
C ALA A 54 -4.94 -14.96 -2.12
N SER A 55 -5.52 -15.34 -3.27
CA SER A 55 -5.45 -16.70 -3.76
C SER A 55 -4.02 -17.18 -4.02
N SER A 56 -3.16 -16.29 -4.54
CA SER A 56 -1.74 -16.62 -4.79
C SER A 56 -0.89 -16.70 -3.52
N LEU A 57 -1.17 -15.86 -2.50
CA LEU A 57 -0.35 -15.76 -1.30
C LEU A 57 -0.81 -16.69 -0.16
N TYR A 58 -2.10 -17.03 -0.12
CA TYR A 58 -2.71 -17.73 1.01
C TYR A 58 -3.56 -18.92 0.60
N ASP A 59 -3.50 -19.34 -0.67
CA ASP A 59 -4.25 -20.47 -1.21
C ASP A 59 -5.78 -20.38 -0.94
N PHE A 60 -6.34 -19.14 -0.99
CA PHE A 60 -7.77 -18.93 -0.76
C PHE A 60 -8.59 -19.69 -1.81
N PRO A 61 -9.44 -20.64 -1.40
CA PRO A 61 -10.33 -21.34 -2.32
C PRO A 61 -11.33 -20.39 -2.98
N ARG A 62 -11.81 -20.77 -4.16
CA ARG A 62 -12.88 -20.03 -4.85
C ARG A 62 -14.25 -20.61 -4.46
N GLY A 63 -15.29 -19.77 -4.49
CA GLY A 63 -16.67 -20.21 -4.31
C GLY A 63 -17.04 -20.53 -2.87
N LEU A 64 -16.36 -19.95 -1.90
CA LEU A 64 -16.70 -20.06 -0.50
C LEU A 64 -17.95 -19.22 -0.15
N ASP A 65 -18.78 -19.73 0.75
CA ASP A 65 -19.79 -18.91 1.42
C ASP A 65 -19.15 -17.93 2.41
N ALA A 66 -19.93 -16.98 2.91
CA ALA A 66 -19.44 -15.90 3.77
C ALA A 66 -18.82 -16.42 5.08
N GLU A 67 -19.37 -17.50 5.67
CA GLU A 67 -18.86 -18.09 6.90
C GLU A 67 -17.52 -18.80 6.67
N SER A 68 -17.44 -19.61 5.62
CA SER A 68 -16.21 -20.30 5.23
C SER A 68 -15.12 -19.31 4.86
N LEU A 69 -15.46 -18.23 4.14
CA LEU A 69 -14.53 -17.17 3.78
C LEU A 69 -14.01 -16.43 5.03
N ARG A 70 -14.87 -16.16 6.02
CA ARG A 70 -14.45 -15.57 7.29
C ARG A 70 -13.44 -16.47 8.02
N LYS A 71 -13.65 -17.79 8.04
CA LYS A 71 -12.71 -18.76 8.62
C LYS A 71 -11.36 -18.74 7.92
N GLU A 72 -11.34 -18.64 6.59
CA GLU A 72 -10.09 -18.53 5.81
C GLU A 72 -9.38 -17.19 6.06
N ILE A 73 -10.12 -16.10 6.23
CA ILE A 73 -9.54 -14.79 6.61
C ILE A 73 -8.85 -14.89 7.98
N ILE A 74 -9.49 -15.52 8.96
CA ILE A 74 -8.91 -15.73 10.29
C ILE A 74 -7.61 -16.53 10.18
N LYS A 75 -7.64 -17.68 9.50
CA LYS A 75 -6.43 -18.52 9.29
C LYS A 75 -5.31 -17.75 8.63
N ALA A 76 -5.60 -16.99 7.58
CA ALA A 76 -4.58 -16.21 6.88
C ALA A 76 -4.03 -15.06 7.73
N ALA A 77 -4.84 -14.44 8.57
CA ALA A 77 -4.38 -13.42 9.52
C ALA A 77 -3.51 -14.02 10.61
N GLU A 78 -3.93 -15.13 11.21
CA GLU A 78 -3.17 -15.84 12.25
C GLU A 78 -1.84 -16.40 11.70
N ARG A 79 -1.85 -16.89 10.45
CA ARG A 79 -0.62 -17.29 9.76
C ARG A 79 0.37 -16.14 9.60
N LYS A 80 -0.11 -14.94 9.25
CA LYS A 80 0.76 -13.74 9.21
C LYS A 80 1.32 -13.37 10.58
N ILE A 81 0.52 -13.49 11.62
CA ILE A 81 0.97 -13.24 13.00
C ILE A 81 2.05 -14.26 13.38
N SER A 82 1.81 -15.55 13.18
CA SER A 82 2.73 -16.60 13.61
C SER A 82 4.00 -16.69 12.76
N GLU A 83 3.91 -16.52 11.42
CA GLU A 83 5.06 -16.67 10.52
C GLU A 83 5.86 -15.39 10.32
N LEU A 84 5.21 -14.23 10.41
CA LEU A 84 5.82 -12.93 10.12
C LEU A 84 5.90 -12.01 11.35
N GLY A 85 5.42 -12.45 12.49
CA GLY A 85 5.41 -11.67 13.73
C GLY A 85 4.55 -10.39 13.69
N LEU A 86 3.71 -10.20 12.66
CA LEU A 86 2.90 -9.00 12.52
C LEU A 86 1.99 -8.79 13.73
N PHE A 87 1.84 -7.56 14.17
CA PHE A 87 1.04 -7.20 15.35
C PHE A 87 1.56 -7.80 16.66
N THR A 88 2.86 -8.13 16.72
CA THR A 88 3.52 -8.63 17.94
C THR A 88 4.91 -8.02 18.10
N GLY A 89 5.48 -8.13 19.29
CA GLY A 89 6.87 -7.72 19.57
C GLY A 89 7.95 -8.57 18.87
N LEU A 90 7.56 -9.64 18.17
CA LEU A 90 8.49 -10.52 17.42
C LEU A 90 8.63 -10.12 15.96
N ARG A 91 8.07 -8.98 15.56
CA ARG A 91 8.10 -8.50 14.20
C ARG A 91 9.51 -8.23 13.69
N PRO A 92 9.97 -8.87 12.58
CA PRO A 92 11.21 -8.48 11.93
C PRO A 92 11.02 -7.16 11.17
N LEU A 93 11.85 -6.17 11.54
CA LEU A 93 11.76 -4.80 11.02
C LEU A 93 12.73 -4.50 9.88
N HIS A 94 13.71 -5.34 9.60
CA HIS A 94 14.63 -5.16 8.50
C HIS A 94 14.48 -6.25 7.45
N ARG A 95 14.30 -5.85 6.19
CA ARG A 95 14.19 -6.77 5.06
C ARG A 95 14.80 -6.18 3.80
N SER A 96 15.61 -6.97 3.10
CA SER A 96 16.22 -6.58 1.82
C SER A 96 15.54 -7.22 0.60
N THR A 97 14.71 -8.25 0.83
CA THR A 97 14.08 -9.04 -0.25
C THR A 97 12.70 -8.53 -0.62
N ILE A 98 12.36 -8.64 -1.89
CA ILE A 98 11.01 -8.36 -2.39
C ILE A 98 10.06 -9.43 -1.88
N ALA A 99 8.99 -9.01 -1.22
CA ALA A 99 7.96 -9.91 -0.69
C ALA A 99 6.74 -10.01 -1.63
N ILE A 100 6.43 -8.92 -2.32
CA ILE A 100 5.33 -8.81 -3.28
C ILE A 100 5.81 -7.99 -4.47
N PRO A 101 5.71 -8.49 -5.71
CA PRO A 101 6.03 -7.68 -6.88
C PRO A 101 5.18 -6.40 -6.93
N PHE A 102 5.83 -5.27 -7.12
CA PHE A 102 5.18 -3.95 -7.19
C PHE A 102 4.38 -3.55 -5.94
N GLY A 103 4.73 -4.05 -4.76
CA GLY A 103 4.24 -3.55 -3.50
C GLY A 103 4.80 -2.15 -3.21
N ALA A 104 4.07 -1.35 -2.42
CA ALA A 104 4.50 0.02 -2.13
C ALA A 104 5.85 0.06 -1.40
N SER A 105 6.04 -0.78 -0.39
CA SER A 105 7.29 -0.84 0.38
C SER A 105 8.48 -1.32 -0.46
N GLU A 106 8.25 -2.27 -1.38
CA GLU A 106 9.27 -2.73 -2.31
C GLU A 106 9.74 -1.60 -3.22
N MET A 107 8.80 -0.85 -3.78
CA MET A 107 9.11 0.27 -4.67
C MET A 107 9.76 1.43 -3.90
N MET A 108 9.29 1.77 -2.69
CA MET A 108 9.91 2.77 -1.82
C MET A 108 11.33 2.38 -1.40
N MET A 109 11.58 1.10 -1.11
CA MET A 109 12.93 0.61 -0.81
C MET A 109 13.91 0.91 -1.97
N TYR A 110 13.49 0.72 -3.20
CA TYR A 110 14.33 1.03 -4.37
C TYR A 110 14.46 2.53 -4.60
N ASP A 111 13.42 3.30 -4.31
CA ASP A 111 13.45 4.75 -4.45
C ASP A 111 14.46 5.39 -3.48
N LEU A 112 14.43 4.97 -2.21
CA LEU A 112 15.43 5.35 -1.21
C LEU A 112 16.84 4.90 -1.62
N LYS A 113 17.01 3.64 -2.07
CA LYS A 113 18.31 3.14 -2.55
C LYS A 113 18.86 3.92 -3.74
N SER A 114 18.00 4.46 -4.59
CA SER A 114 18.40 5.26 -5.73
C SER A 114 18.82 6.70 -5.34
N GLY A 115 18.55 7.13 -4.11
CA GLY A 115 18.77 8.49 -3.63
C GLY A 115 17.77 9.50 -4.18
N ARG A 116 16.67 9.07 -4.84
CA ARG A 116 15.59 9.95 -5.30
C ARG A 116 14.78 10.47 -4.11
N ALA A 117 14.41 9.60 -3.18
CA ALA A 117 13.90 9.98 -1.87
C ALA A 117 15.00 9.91 -0.80
N GLU A 118 14.91 10.73 0.24
CA GLU A 118 15.81 10.81 1.39
C GLU A 118 15.21 10.10 2.60
N ALA A 119 13.89 10.12 2.72
CA ALA A 119 13.14 9.44 3.76
C ALA A 119 11.76 8.99 3.26
N ALA A 120 11.14 8.11 4.01
CA ALA A 120 9.78 7.64 3.78
C ALA A 120 8.92 7.79 5.04
N VAL A 121 7.66 8.20 4.85
CA VAL A 121 6.64 8.26 5.90
C VAL A 121 5.67 7.11 5.68
N VAL A 122 5.69 6.15 6.58
CA VAL A 122 4.94 4.88 6.47
C VAL A 122 4.15 4.60 7.74
N VAL A 123 3.26 3.60 7.68
CA VAL A 123 2.51 3.13 8.86
C VAL A 123 3.00 1.75 9.26
N CYS A 124 3.36 1.60 10.53
CA CYS A 124 3.75 0.34 11.15
C CYS A 124 2.72 -0.12 12.19
N ASP A 125 2.38 -1.39 12.18
CA ASP A 125 1.65 -2.02 13.28
C ASP A 125 2.49 -1.95 14.57
N GLY A 126 1.86 -1.56 15.67
CA GLY A 126 2.53 -1.37 16.96
C GLY A 126 3.32 -0.07 17.11
N ALA A 127 3.37 0.79 16.06
CA ALA A 127 4.11 2.06 16.14
C ALA A 127 3.35 3.25 15.52
N GLY A 128 2.34 3.00 14.66
CA GLY A 128 1.63 4.07 13.95
C GLY A 128 2.49 4.68 12.84
N THR A 129 2.51 6.01 12.74
CA THR A 129 3.32 6.72 11.74
C THR A 129 4.79 6.68 12.09
N VAL A 130 5.60 6.27 11.11
CA VAL A 130 7.06 6.13 11.20
C VAL A 130 7.71 6.90 10.07
N ILE A 131 8.80 7.60 10.39
CA ILE A 131 9.71 8.23 9.44
C ILE A 131 10.98 7.38 9.38
N ALA A 132 11.39 6.93 8.21
CA ALA A 132 12.55 6.07 8.04
C ALA A 132 13.38 6.47 6.82
N GLU A 133 14.70 6.52 6.99
CA GLU A 133 15.70 6.77 5.94
C GLU A 133 16.27 5.46 5.40
N ASP A 134 16.32 4.42 6.25
CA ASP A 134 16.83 3.12 5.84
C ASP A 134 15.83 2.36 4.95
N PRO A 135 16.22 2.03 3.69
CA PRO A 135 15.33 1.34 2.75
C PRO A 135 14.92 -0.06 3.22
N HIS A 136 15.76 -0.74 4.01
CA HIS A 136 15.44 -2.07 4.52
C HIS A 136 14.47 -2.04 5.70
N LEU A 137 14.51 -0.96 6.50
CA LEU A 137 13.51 -0.70 7.54
C LEU A 137 12.14 -0.42 6.91
N VAL A 138 12.07 0.43 5.88
CA VAL A 138 10.84 0.71 5.12
C VAL A 138 10.26 -0.58 4.54
N GLN A 139 11.09 -1.42 3.93
CA GLN A 139 10.66 -2.72 3.41
C GLN A 139 10.24 -3.68 4.52
N GLY A 140 10.94 -3.71 5.65
CA GLY A 140 10.58 -4.54 6.80
C GLY A 140 9.21 -4.15 7.38
N ILE A 141 8.92 -2.85 7.49
CA ILE A 141 7.63 -2.32 7.93
C ILE A 141 6.51 -2.70 6.96
N GLY A 142 6.71 -2.55 5.65
CA GLY A 142 5.66 -2.73 4.65
C GLY A 142 5.49 -4.14 4.12
N ALA A 143 6.50 -5.01 4.24
CA ALA A 143 6.52 -6.33 3.62
C ALA A 143 5.35 -7.20 4.06
N ARG A 144 4.51 -7.59 3.08
CA ARG A 144 3.26 -8.35 3.32
C ARG A 144 2.27 -7.71 4.29
N MET A 145 2.49 -6.43 4.66
CA MET A 145 1.52 -5.67 5.45
C MET A 145 0.31 -5.30 4.60
N ASN A 146 -0.85 -5.44 5.19
CA ASN A 146 -2.08 -4.81 4.71
C ASN A 146 -2.20 -3.41 5.34
N GLY A 147 -3.19 -2.61 4.95
CA GLY A 147 -3.43 -1.34 5.63
C GLY A 147 -3.68 -1.52 7.12
N VAL A 148 -3.05 -0.68 7.93
CA VAL A 148 -3.31 -0.56 9.36
C VAL A 148 -4.16 0.69 9.57
N PHE A 149 -5.28 0.57 10.27
CA PHE A 149 -6.26 1.65 10.46
C PHE A 149 -6.39 2.11 11.91
N TYR A 150 -5.96 1.25 12.81
CA TYR A 150 -5.79 1.53 14.24
C TYR A 150 -4.71 0.60 14.77
N THR A 151 -3.88 1.08 15.68
CA THR A 151 -2.87 0.24 16.32
C THR A 151 -2.51 0.79 17.70
N SER A 152 -2.37 -0.10 18.66
CA SER A 152 -1.83 0.21 19.99
C SER A 152 -0.31 0.12 19.97
N PRO A 153 0.40 0.84 20.85
CA PRO A 153 1.85 0.77 20.95
C PRO A 153 2.34 -0.64 21.31
N ILE A 154 3.37 -1.11 20.62
CA ILE A 154 4.14 -2.31 20.99
C ILE A 154 5.57 -1.86 21.23
N GLU A 155 5.98 -1.83 22.50
CA GLU A 155 7.28 -1.29 22.92
C GLU A 155 8.48 -1.92 22.16
N ALA A 156 8.45 -3.24 21.93
CA ALA A 156 9.51 -3.91 21.22
C ALA A 156 9.60 -3.50 19.75
N VAL A 157 8.46 -3.18 19.10
CA VAL A 157 8.40 -2.68 17.73
C VAL A 157 8.94 -1.26 17.66
N ILE A 158 8.49 -0.38 18.57
CA ILE A 158 8.94 1.01 18.65
C ILE A 158 10.45 1.07 18.86
N ARG A 159 10.98 0.35 19.84
CA ARG A 159 12.41 0.27 20.10
C ARG A 159 13.20 -0.27 18.90
N GLY A 160 12.72 -1.32 18.25
CA GLY A 160 13.39 -1.87 17.07
C GLY A 160 13.41 -0.91 15.87
N ILE A 161 12.39 -0.05 15.72
CA ILE A 161 12.39 1.02 14.71
C ILE A 161 13.46 2.07 15.04
N GLU A 162 13.52 2.53 16.30
CA GLU A 162 14.46 3.55 16.76
C GLU A 162 15.92 3.04 16.71
N GLU A 163 16.17 1.80 17.11
CA GLU A 163 17.47 1.13 16.96
C GLU A 163 17.88 0.98 15.50
N GLY A 164 16.90 0.84 14.59
CA GLY A 164 17.10 0.83 13.15
C GLY A 164 17.25 2.22 12.52
N GLY A 165 17.31 3.28 13.31
CA GLY A 165 17.46 4.66 12.84
C GLY A 165 16.16 5.31 12.34
N GLY A 166 15.01 4.67 12.52
CA GLY A 166 13.70 5.28 12.25
C GLY A 166 13.21 6.15 13.41
N GLU A 167 12.24 7.00 13.15
CA GLU A 167 11.55 7.84 14.14
C GLU A 167 10.07 7.45 14.23
N VAL A 168 9.59 7.12 15.41
CA VAL A 168 8.15 6.90 15.66
C VAL A 168 7.51 8.23 16.03
N LEU A 169 6.51 8.67 15.29
CA LEU A 169 5.88 9.99 15.48
C LEU A 169 5.23 10.16 16.87
N SER A 170 4.58 9.12 17.37
CA SER A 170 3.83 9.16 18.65
C SER A 170 3.99 7.82 19.39
N PRO A 171 5.13 7.55 20.04
CA PRO A 171 5.42 6.26 20.63
C PRO A 171 4.43 5.86 21.75
N GLU A 172 3.87 6.83 22.48
CA GLU A 172 2.94 6.57 23.58
C GLU A 172 1.56 6.10 23.10
N THR A 173 1.17 6.48 21.90
CA THR A 173 -0.19 6.21 21.36
C THR A 173 -0.20 5.43 20.06
N ALA A 174 0.94 5.28 19.39
CA ALA A 174 1.05 4.71 18.06
C ALA A 174 0.08 5.35 17.05
N ARG A 175 -0.13 6.68 17.17
CA ARG A 175 -1.08 7.42 16.32
C ARG A 175 -0.67 7.35 14.85
N ILE A 176 -1.67 7.11 14.00
CA ILE A 176 -1.52 7.17 12.55
C ILE A 176 -1.88 8.59 12.11
N ASP A 177 -0.88 9.37 11.69
CA ASP A 177 -1.02 10.76 11.24
C ASP A 177 0.05 11.06 10.19
N GLN A 178 -0.30 10.85 8.92
CA GLN A 178 0.65 10.98 7.83
C GLN A 178 1.00 12.43 7.52
N VAL A 179 0.08 13.38 7.78
CA VAL A 179 0.35 14.82 7.61
C VAL A 179 1.42 15.27 8.59
N ALA A 180 1.24 14.97 9.89
CA ALA A 180 2.23 15.31 10.90
C ALA A 180 3.57 14.56 10.68
N GLY A 181 3.52 13.33 10.15
CA GLY A 181 4.71 12.58 9.76
C GLY A 181 5.48 13.27 8.63
N VAL A 182 4.77 13.75 7.60
CA VAL A 182 5.35 14.52 6.49
C VAL A 182 5.94 15.84 7.00
N GLU A 183 5.19 16.60 7.80
CA GLU A 183 5.68 17.86 8.38
C GLU A 183 6.98 17.64 9.17
N ARG A 184 7.04 16.60 9.97
CA ARG A 184 8.22 16.21 10.75
C ARG A 184 9.38 15.83 9.84
N ALA A 185 9.15 15.03 8.81
CA ALA A 185 10.16 14.59 7.86
C ALA A 185 10.74 15.78 7.05
N LEU A 186 9.87 16.69 6.60
CA LEU A 186 10.26 17.89 5.86
C LEU A 186 11.08 18.90 6.70
N GLY A 187 11.12 18.74 8.01
CA GLY A 187 12.05 19.49 8.87
C GLY A 187 13.52 19.13 8.66
N ARG A 188 13.82 17.99 7.99
CA ARG A 188 15.18 17.45 7.81
C ARG A 188 15.48 17.04 6.37
N HIS A 189 14.48 16.73 5.58
CA HIS A 189 14.60 16.15 4.24
C HIS A 189 13.86 16.99 3.20
N GLY A 190 14.45 17.14 2.03
CA GLY A 190 13.84 17.86 0.91
C GLY A 190 13.03 16.95 -0.04
N ARG A 191 13.26 15.65 -0.01
CA ARG A 191 12.60 14.67 -0.89
C ARG A 191 12.15 13.46 -0.09
N ILE A 192 10.85 13.26 -0.01
CA ILE A 192 10.27 12.16 0.78
C ILE A 192 9.20 11.42 0.01
N ASP A 193 9.01 10.14 0.37
CA ASP A 193 7.87 9.33 -0.05
C ASP A 193 6.88 9.21 1.11
N VAL A 194 5.59 9.20 0.83
CA VAL A 194 4.56 8.96 1.85
C VAL A 194 3.50 7.99 1.36
N THR A 195 3.13 7.02 2.19
CA THR A 195 1.94 6.18 1.95
C THR A 195 0.74 6.77 2.64
N VAL A 196 -0.37 6.93 1.92
CA VAL A 196 -1.66 7.37 2.47
C VAL A 196 -2.72 6.34 2.14
N SER A 197 -3.55 5.98 3.14
CA SER A 197 -4.65 5.06 2.90
C SER A 197 -5.72 5.69 2.01
N GLY A 198 -6.05 5.05 0.90
CA GLY A 198 -7.16 5.46 0.05
C GLY A 198 -8.54 5.16 0.66
N PHE A 199 -8.61 4.23 1.64
CA PHE A 199 -9.84 3.86 2.30
C PHE A 199 -10.21 4.80 3.46
N CYS A 200 -9.23 5.19 4.28
CA CYS A 200 -9.48 6.00 5.48
C CYS A 200 -8.39 7.05 5.75
N GLY A 201 -7.46 7.24 4.84
CA GLY A 201 -6.45 8.29 4.97
C GLY A 201 -7.06 9.67 4.73
N GLU A 202 -6.47 10.68 5.32
CA GLU A 202 -6.84 12.09 5.23
C GLU A 202 -5.57 12.89 4.85
N GLY A 203 -5.74 14.15 4.48
CA GLY A 203 -4.63 15.08 4.41
C GLY A 203 -3.81 15.08 3.11
N LEU A 204 -4.35 14.58 1.99
CA LEU A 204 -3.62 14.64 0.72
C LEU A 204 -3.37 16.08 0.26
N ARG A 205 -4.36 16.97 0.43
CA ARG A 205 -4.25 18.39 0.13
C ARG A 205 -3.24 19.05 1.06
N GLU A 206 -3.34 18.81 2.35
CA GLU A 206 -2.44 19.36 3.37
C GLU A 206 -0.98 18.94 3.13
N ILE A 207 -0.74 17.71 2.67
CA ILE A 207 0.60 17.27 2.29
C ILE A 207 1.13 18.08 1.09
N ARG A 208 0.30 18.41 0.09
CA ARG A 208 0.69 19.26 -1.03
C ARG A 208 0.95 20.72 -0.61
N GLU A 209 0.17 21.22 0.33
CA GLU A 209 0.39 22.54 0.92
C GLU A 209 1.74 22.59 1.64
N LEU A 210 2.04 21.62 2.51
CA LEU A 210 3.35 21.49 3.17
C LEU A 210 4.50 21.34 2.17
N GLU A 211 4.34 20.55 1.11
CA GLU A 211 5.33 20.42 0.03
C GLU A 211 5.65 21.78 -0.59
N SER A 212 4.60 22.54 -0.93
CA SER A 212 4.74 23.89 -1.53
C SER A 212 5.39 24.89 -0.58
N GLU A 213 4.93 24.94 0.67
CA GLU A 213 5.46 25.86 1.69
C GLU A 213 6.94 25.62 2.01
N ARG A 214 7.38 24.37 1.97
CA ARG A 214 8.76 23.99 2.28
C ARG A 214 9.67 23.96 1.04
N GLY A 215 9.13 24.17 -0.17
CA GLY A 215 9.89 24.03 -1.41
C GLY A 215 10.48 22.62 -1.58
N ALA A 216 9.79 21.63 -1.08
CA ALA A 216 10.20 20.22 -1.03
C ALA A 216 9.60 19.40 -2.19
N SER A 217 9.87 18.09 -2.22
CA SER A 217 9.30 17.14 -3.15
C SER A 217 8.73 15.93 -2.40
N VAL A 218 7.42 15.75 -2.41
CA VAL A 218 6.73 14.64 -1.72
C VAL A 218 6.07 13.72 -2.74
N THR A 219 6.50 12.46 -2.81
CA THR A 219 5.82 11.44 -3.62
C THR A 219 4.69 10.81 -2.80
N ILE A 220 3.45 11.04 -3.21
CA ILE A 220 2.27 10.53 -2.50
C ILE A 220 1.78 9.22 -3.13
N LEU A 221 1.79 8.16 -2.34
CA LEU A 221 1.41 6.80 -2.70
C LEU A 221 0.07 6.44 -2.05
N ALA A 222 -1.03 6.46 -2.82
CA ALA A 222 -2.35 6.07 -2.32
C ALA A 222 -2.51 4.55 -2.34
N VAL A 223 -2.54 3.93 -1.16
CA VAL A 223 -2.65 2.47 -0.97
C VAL A 223 -3.99 2.08 -0.34
N CYS A 224 -4.35 0.80 -0.37
CA CYS A 224 -5.56 0.27 0.28
C CYS A 224 -6.87 0.96 -0.17
N THR A 225 -7.10 1.12 -1.46
CA THR A 225 -8.20 1.90 -2.03
C THR A 225 -9.55 1.19 -2.13
N THR A 226 -9.64 -0.10 -1.83
CA THR A 226 -10.93 -0.82 -1.90
C THR A 226 -11.97 -0.17 -0.99
N GLY A 227 -13.15 0.14 -1.54
CA GLY A 227 -14.22 0.81 -0.80
C GLY A 227 -14.02 2.32 -0.61
N ALA A 228 -13.07 2.96 -1.30
CA ALA A 228 -12.92 4.40 -1.32
C ALA A 228 -14.19 5.08 -1.89
N SER A 229 -14.63 6.17 -1.26
CA SER A 229 -15.76 6.97 -1.75
C SER A 229 -15.40 7.67 -3.07
N GLU A 230 -16.40 8.17 -3.80
CA GLU A 230 -16.16 8.93 -5.03
C GLU A 230 -15.39 10.23 -4.77
N GLU A 231 -15.67 10.88 -3.66
CA GLU A 231 -14.96 12.07 -3.22
C GLU A 231 -13.49 11.75 -2.96
N ARG A 232 -13.22 10.65 -2.24
CA ARG A 232 -11.85 10.19 -1.97
C ARG A 232 -11.10 9.80 -3.24
N VAL A 233 -11.77 9.16 -4.20
CA VAL A 233 -11.15 8.83 -5.50
C VAL A 233 -10.81 10.10 -6.28
N ARG A 234 -11.65 11.14 -6.24
CA ARG A 234 -11.35 12.45 -6.87
C ARG A 234 -10.14 13.10 -6.21
N GLU A 235 -10.10 13.15 -4.89
CA GLU A 235 -8.98 13.70 -4.11
C GLU A 235 -7.66 12.96 -4.41
N ILE A 236 -7.67 11.62 -4.45
CA ILE A 236 -6.52 10.81 -4.86
C ILE A 236 -6.08 11.20 -6.28
N GLY A 237 -7.02 11.37 -7.21
CA GLY A 237 -6.73 11.75 -8.59
C GLY A 237 -6.17 13.16 -8.76
N GLU A 238 -6.39 14.05 -7.79
CA GLU A 238 -5.86 15.41 -7.77
C GLU A 238 -4.49 15.50 -7.12
N PHE A 239 -4.24 14.74 -6.06
CA PHE A 239 -3.07 14.93 -5.20
C PHE A 239 -2.08 13.76 -5.17
N ALA A 240 -2.48 12.53 -5.48
CA ALA A 240 -1.56 11.39 -5.43
C ALA A 240 -0.73 11.24 -6.72
N ASP A 241 0.50 10.74 -6.57
CA ASP A 241 1.37 10.42 -7.70
C ASP A 241 1.16 8.99 -8.21
N LEU A 242 0.93 8.05 -7.28
CA LEU A 242 0.60 6.67 -7.61
C LEU A 242 -0.59 6.19 -6.79
N VAL A 243 -1.32 5.23 -7.36
CA VAL A 243 -2.46 4.59 -6.68
C VAL A 243 -2.50 3.09 -6.93
N TRP A 244 -2.55 2.32 -5.85
CA TRP A 244 -2.81 0.88 -5.86
C TRP A 244 -4.32 0.64 -5.92
N SER A 245 -4.82 0.15 -7.05
CA SER A 245 -6.28 0.05 -7.28
C SER A 245 -6.98 -0.99 -6.39
N CYS A 246 -6.24 -1.98 -5.89
CA CYS A 246 -6.83 -3.08 -5.11
C CYS A 246 -8.10 -3.64 -5.78
N ALA A 247 -9.21 -3.74 -5.05
CA ALA A 247 -10.51 -4.13 -5.59
C ALA A 247 -11.45 -2.93 -5.83
N SER A 248 -10.92 -1.70 -5.96
CA SER A 248 -11.76 -0.52 -6.23
C SER A 248 -12.14 -0.41 -7.70
N GLY A 249 -13.41 -0.59 -8.01
CA GLY A 249 -13.95 -0.37 -9.34
C GLY A 249 -13.87 1.10 -9.77
N LYS A 250 -14.05 2.03 -8.81
CA LYS A 250 -13.97 3.47 -9.03
C LYS A 250 -12.56 3.93 -9.39
N VAL A 251 -11.54 3.48 -8.65
CA VAL A 251 -10.13 3.78 -8.98
C VAL A 251 -9.78 3.27 -10.37
N ARG A 252 -10.16 2.05 -10.70
CA ARG A 252 -9.90 1.46 -12.03
C ARG A 252 -10.62 2.21 -13.14
N GLY A 253 -11.91 2.56 -12.94
CA GLY A 253 -12.74 3.22 -13.95
C GLY A 253 -12.44 4.70 -14.15
N VAL A 254 -12.04 5.42 -13.09
CA VAL A 254 -11.81 6.87 -13.12
C VAL A 254 -10.33 7.19 -13.27
N LEU A 255 -9.50 6.73 -12.32
CA LEU A 255 -8.07 7.08 -12.31
C LEU A 255 -7.28 6.27 -13.32
N GLY A 256 -7.67 5.02 -13.58
CA GLY A 256 -7.04 4.21 -14.60
C GLY A 256 -7.08 4.87 -15.98
N ARG A 257 -8.16 5.59 -16.34
CA ARG A 257 -8.26 6.31 -17.62
C ARG A 257 -7.35 7.54 -17.72
N ARG A 258 -6.91 8.07 -16.58
CA ARG A 258 -6.04 9.25 -16.51
C ARG A 258 -4.57 8.87 -16.28
N ALA A 259 -4.33 7.58 -16.04
CA ALA A 259 -3.00 7.09 -15.74
C ALA A 259 -2.05 7.24 -16.93
N ARG A 260 -0.80 7.57 -16.63
CA ARG A 260 0.31 7.59 -17.59
C ARG A 260 0.95 6.21 -17.72
N LEU A 261 0.93 5.45 -16.63
CA LEU A 261 1.45 4.09 -16.57
C LEU A 261 0.50 3.20 -15.76
N GLN A 262 0.26 2.02 -16.28
CA GLN A 262 -0.36 0.91 -15.54
C GLN A 262 0.68 -0.18 -15.31
N ILE A 263 0.86 -0.60 -14.06
CA ILE A 263 1.68 -1.75 -13.69
C ILE A 263 0.76 -2.90 -13.33
N ALA A 264 0.90 -4.03 -13.99
CA ALA A 264 0.06 -5.23 -13.89
C ALA A 264 -1.40 -5.03 -14.34
N THR A 265 -2.10 -6.14 -14.57
CA THR A 265 -3.49 -6.14 -15.05
C THR A 265 -4.48 -6.69 -14.03
N LYS A 266 -4.06 -7.62 -13.17
CA LYS A 266 -4.94 -8.25 -12.17
C LYS A 266 -5.28 -7.30 -11.01
N ILE A 267 -4.26 -6.67 -10.44
CA ILE A 267 -4.36 -5.64 -9.40
C ILE A 267 -3.47 -4.47 -9.83
N PRO A 268 -3.98 -3.60 -10.70
CA PRO A 268 -3.18 -2.52 -11.26
C PRO A 268 -2.68 -1.51 -10.23
N VAL A 269 -1.43 -1.06 -10.45
CA VAL A 269 -0.91 0.18 -9.89
C VAL A 269 -0.88 1.21 -11.00
N TYR A 270 -1.37 2.41 -10.76
CA TYR A 270 -1.40 3.50 -11.72
C TYR A 270 -0.47 4.62 -11.29
N ALA A 271 0.46 5.02 -12.15
CA ALA A 271 1.16 6.30 -12.01
C ALA A 271 0.33 7.39 -12.69
N LEU A 272 0.00 8.43 -11.93
CA LEU A 272 -0.90 9.51 -12.37
C LEU A 272 -0.14 10.73 -12.86
N THR A 273 1.09 10.93 -12.37
CA THR A 273 1.94 12.10 -12.62
C THR A 273 3.31 11.71 -13.19
N ASP A 274 4.10 12.68 -13.64
CA ASP A 274 5.50 12.48 -14.02
C ASP A 274 6.34 12.00 -12.84
N ARG A 275 6.09 12.54 -11.64
CA ARG A 275 6.74 12.07 -10.41
C ARG A 275 6.42 10.60 -10.15
N GLY A 276 5.19 10.17 -10.41
CA GLY A 276 4.81 8.75 -10.34
C GLY A 276 5.53 7.88 -11.36
N LEU A 277 5.81 8.38 -12.57
CA LEU A 277 6.65 7.69 -13.55
C LEU A 277 8.10 7.58 -13.06
N ASP A 278 8.65 8.64 -12.52
CA ASP A 278 10.03 8.67 -11.99
C ASP A 278 10.18 7.72 -10.80
N PHE A 279 9.18 7.66 -9.92
CA PHE A 279 9.13 6.69 -8.83
C PHE A 279 9.08 5.25 -9.37
N ALA A 280 8.25 4.96 -10.35
CA ALA A 280 8.24 3.63 -10.98
C ALA A 280 9.58 3.32 -11.67
N ALA A 281 10.25 4.32 -12.23
CA ALA A 281 11.55 4.17 -12.87
C ALA A 281 12.68 3.86 -11.88
N SER A 282 12.61 4.31 -10.62
CA SER A 282 13.59 3.96 -9.59
C SER A 282 13.55 2.47 -9.23
N TYR A 283 12.39 1.83 -9.37
CA TYR A 283 12.22 0.39 -9.21
C TYR A 283 12.77 -0.43 -10.38
N SER A 284 13.12 0.23 -11.49
CA SER A 284 13.70 -0.43 -12.66
C SER A 284 15.22 -0.40 -12.63
N SER A 285 15.84 -1.57 -12.74
CA SER A 285 17.29 -1.67 -12.86
C SER A 285 17.79 -1.49 -14.29
N LYS A 286 16.92 -1.63 -15.32
CA LYS A 286 17.29 -1.51 -16.73
C LYS A 286 16.08 -1.34 -17.65
N GLY A 287 16.22 -0.44 -18.61
CA GLY A 287 15.40 -0.35 -19.83
C GLY A 287 14.14 0.52 -19.69
N PHE A 288 13.71 0.86 -18.48
CA PHE A 288 12.48 1.66 -18.30
C PHE A 288 12.70 3.13 -18.71
N ARG A 289 13.75 3.78 -18.19
CA ARG A 289 14.02 5.20 -18.49
C ARG A 289 14.30 5.42 -19.98
N GLU A 290 15.06 4.53 -20.57
CA GLU A 290 15.34 4.57 -22.03
C GLU A 290 14.04 4.43 -22.82
N TYR A 291 13.14 3.52 -22.40
CA TYR A 291 11.87 3.32 -23.09
C TYR A 291 10.97 4.56 -23.05
N ILE A 292 10.76 5.16 -21.88
CA ILE A 292 9.91 6.34 -21.74
C ILE A 292 10.52 7.62 -22.36
N SER A 293 11.83 7.66 -22.58
CA SER A 293 12.49 8.75 -23.31
C SER A 293 12.37 8.62 -24.82
N GLU A 294 12.22 7.38 -25.33
CA GLU A 294 12.11 7.07 -26.76
C GLU A 294 10.66 7.13 -27.26
N PHE A 295 9.72 6.77 -26.41
CA PHE A 295 8.31 6.64 -26.77
C PHE A 295 7.41 7.42 -25.82
N GLU A 296 6.40 8.09 -26.38
CA GLU A 296 5.34 8.74 -25.58
C GLU A 296 4.21 7.74 -25.25
N GLY A 297 3.77 7.74 -23.95
CA GLY A 297 2.73 6.85 -23.43
C GLY A 297 1.30 7.27 -23.77
N PRO A 298 0.30 6.56 -23.25
CA PRO A 298 0.31 5.78 -22.00
C PRO A 298 0.99 4.42 -22.11
N TYR A 299 1.54 3.97 -20.98
CA TYR A 299 2.35 2.76 -20.90
C TYR A 299 1.69 1.68 -20.03
N ILE A 300 2.05 0.42 -20.33
CA ILE A 300 1.71 -0.71 -19.47
C ILE A 300 2.93 -1.59 -19.20
N ILE A 301 3.08 -2.04 -17.96
CA ILE A 301 4.03 -3.08 -17.57
C ILE A 301 3.27 -4.37 -17.27
N SER A 302 3.69 -5.46 -17.91
CA SER A 302 3.08 -6.78 -17.73
C SER A 302 4.11 -7.89 -17.86
N GLY A 303 3.80 -9.06 -17.32
CA GLY A 303 4.67 -10.23 -17.40
C GLY A 303 4.86 -10.83 -18.80
N ARG A 304 3.99 -10.48 -19.76
CA ARG A 304 4.05 -10.99 -21.16
C ARG A 304 3.53 -9.94 -22.12
N CYS A 305 4.31 -9.68 -23.16
CA CYS A 305 3.93 -8.72 -24.20
C CYS A 305 2.68 -9.14 -24.99
N GLY A 306 2.62 -10.37 -25.47
CA GLY A 306 1.49 -10.88 -26.26
C GLY A 306 0.16 -11.02 -25.48
N ALA A 307 0.17 -10.80 -24.16
CA ALA A 307 -1.03 -10.79 -23.33
C ALA A 307 -1.66 -9.39 -23.19
N ILE A 308 -1.08 -8.35 -23.81
CA ILE A 308 -1.54 -6.97 -23.70
C ILE A 308 -2.29 -6.59 -24.98
N PRO A 309 -3.61 -6.41 -24.95
CA PRO A 309 -4.37 -5.95 -26.11
C PRO A 309 -3.84 -4.59 -26.62
N GLY A 310 -3.59 -4.46 -27.91
CA GLY A 310 -3.14 -3.22 -28.52
C GLY A 310 -1.73 -2.74 -28.13
N ALA A 311 -0.92 -3.62 -27.54
CA ALA A 311 0.47 -3.30 -27.20
C ALA A 311 1.30 -2.97 -28.46
N ARG A 312 2.06 -1.88 -28.37
CA ARG A 312 3.01 -1.44 -29.42
C ARG A 312 4.40 -1.28 -28.81
N ASP A 313 5.43 -1.42 -29.62
CA ASP A 313 6.84 -1.16 -29.25
C ASP A 313 7.27 -1.89 -27.97
N CYS A 314 6.80 -3.11 -27.81
CA CYS A 314 7.03 -3.90 -26.62
C CYS A 314 8.52 -4.19 -26.42
N ARG A 315 9.03 -3.86 -25.22
CA ARG A 315 10.42 -4.06 -24.83
C ARG A 315 10.51 -4.79 -23.51
N ARG A 316 11.46 -5.70 -23.39
CA ARG A 316 11.80 -6.36 -22.13
C ARG A 316 12.56 -5.39 -21.23
N ILE A 317 12.11 -5.28 -20.00
CA ILE A 317 12.73 -4.45 -18.95
C ILE A 317 12.87 -5.27 -17.66
N ARG A 318 13.66 -4.77 -16.73
CA ARG A 318 13.79 -5.39 -15.40
C ARG A 318 13.26 -4.42 -14.33
N MET A 319 12.27 -4.88 -13.56
CA MET A 319 11.65 -4.15 -12.45
C MET A 319 11.91 -4.90 -11.15
N GLY A 320 12.67 -4.30 -10.22
CA GLY A 320 13.19 -5.03 -9.07
C GLY A 320 13.95 -6.27 -9.53
N ASP A 321 13.56 -7.42 -8.97
CA ASP A 321 14.14 -8.74 -9.34
C ASP A 321 13.41 -9.44 -10.49
N PHE A 322 12.40 -8.79 -11.09
CA PHE A 322 11.53 -9.41 -12.10
C PHE A 322 11.85 -8.95 -13.51
N GLU A 323 11.92 -9.89 -14.43
CA GLU A 323 11.85 -9.58 -15.85
C GLU A 323 10.39 -9.38 -16.27
N THR A 324 10.11 -8.24 -16.88
CA THR A 324 8.79 -7.82 -17.33
C THR A 324 8.88 -7.18 -18.70
N TYR A 325 7.74 -6.77 -19.24
CA TYR A 325 7.66 -6.06 -20.52
C TYR A 325 6.95 -4.74 -20.32
N ILE A 326 7.49 -3.68 -20.90
CA ILE A 326 6.83 -2.39 -21.07
C ILE A 326 6.35 -2.27 -22.52
N ALA A 327 5.16 -1.70 -22.69
CA ALA A 327 4.61 -1.41 -24.01
C ALA A 327 3.82 -0.11 -23.98
N ARG A 328 3.72 0.57 -25.15
CA ARG A 328 2.72 1.60 -25.35
C ARG A 328 1.38 0.97 -25.63
N VAL A 329 0.32 1.64 -25.19
CA VAL A 329 -1.06 1.26 -25.49
C VAL A 329 -1.83 2.49 -25.95
N GLU A 330 -2.96 2.29 -26.60
CA GLU A 330 -3.79 3.40 -27.07
C GLU A 330 -4.52 4.09 -25.91
N SER A 331 -4.96 3.31 -24.94
CA SER A 331 -5.67 3.82 -23.76
C SER A 331 -5.52 2.88 -22.57
N LEU A 332 -5.72 3.43 -21.37
CA LEU A 332 -5.80 2.69 -20.11
C LEU A 332 -7.23 2.82 -19.53
N PRO A 333 -7.67 1.95 -18.65
CA PRO A 333 -6.94 0.77 -18.14
C PRO A 333 -7.07 -0.47 -19.06
N ILE A 334 -6.03 -1.27 -19.09
CA ILE A 334 -6.09 -2.64 -19.65
C ILE A 334 -6.63 -3.56 -18.56
N ARG A 335 -7.77 -4.22 -18.85
CA ARG A 335 -8.46 -5.13 -17.93
C ARG A 335 -7.94 -6.56 -18.04
N SER A 336 -8.09 -7.31 -16.97
CA SER A 336 -7.81 -8.75 -16.91
C SER A 336 -9.10 -9.52 -16.63
N GLY A 337 -9.24 -10.72 -17.16
CA GLY A 337 -10.31 -11.62 -16.74
C GLY A 337 -10.13 -12.18 -15.30
N ASP A 338 -8.92 -12.04 -14.74
CA ASP A 338 -8.56 -12.48 -13.39
C ASP A 338 -8.38 -11.26 -12.48
N GLU A 339 -9.50 -10.64 -12.12
CA GLU A 339 -9.59 -9.47 -11.24
C GLU A 339 -10.30 -9.82 -9.94
N PRO A 340 -10.16 -9.00 -8.87
CA PRO A 340 -10.98 -9.15 -7.66
C PRO A 340 -12.48 -9.08 -7.97
N ARG A 341 -13.29 -9.81 -7.23
CA ARG A 341 -14.76 -9.83 -7.36
C ARG A 341 -15.44 -9.80 -6.00
N PRO A 342 -16.53 -9.02 -5.85
CA PRO A 342 -16.89 -7.91 -6.74
C PRO A 342 -15.84 -6.80 -6.74
N LEU A 343 -15.86 -5.90 -7.72
CA LEU A 343 -15.16 -4.62 -7.64
C LEU A 343 -16.04 -3.64 -6.85
N LEU A 344 -15.50 -3.06 -5.79
CA LEU A 344 -16.18 -2.18 -4.83
C LEU A 344 -15.93 -0.70 -5.13
#